data_4644f82f76e523601d030ac78e0c0bdd
#
_entry.id   4644f82f76e523601d030ac78e0c0bdd
#
_cell.length_a   1.000
_cell.length_b   1.000
_cell.length_c   1.000
_cell.angle_alpha   90.00
_cell.angle_beta   90.00
_cell.angle_gamma   90.00
#
_symmetry.space_group_name_H-M   'P 1'
#
loop_
_entity.id
_entity.type
_entity.pdbx_description
1 polymer ?
#
loop_
_entity_poly.entity_id
_entity_poly.type
_entity_poly.pdbx_seq_one_letter_code
_entity_poly.pdbx_strand_id
1 'polypeptide(L)'
;MSASHDRKFFDTFMLVLGILAAVTIGLIVLAGIISDNTAKRFIEEDPLKREQTEQRIAPVARVAVAGQDNSALAAPAAAPAAAATDLPGEQVYQQVCTACHGAAVAGAPKTGDKAAWEPRIAQGIDTLNKHAIEGFQGKAGYMPPKGGRTDLTDQSVINAVEHMLAQVK
;
A
#
# COMPACT_ATOMS: atom_id res chain seq x y z
N MET A 1 -18.48 -47.95 -35.98
CA MET A 1 -17.22 -47.18 -36.13
C MET A 1 -17.07 -46.07 -35.09
N SER A 2 -18.04 -45.84 -34.17
CA SER A 2 -17.98 -44.76 -33.14
C SER A 2 -17.10 -45.07 -31.91
N ALA A 3 -17.17 -46.28 -31.36
CA ALA A 3 -16.57 -46.60 -30.06
C ALA A 3 -15.05 -46.47 -29.95
N SER A 4 -14.32 -46.58 -31.05
CA SER A 4 -12.84 -46.42 -31.06
C SER A 4 -12.41 -44.94 -31.10
N HIS A 5 -13.24 -44.05 -31.64
CA HIS A 5 -13.00 -42.62 -31.71
C HIS A 5 -13.28 -41.99 -30.36
N ASP A 6 -14.37 -42.41 -29.70
CA ASP A 6 -14.74 -41.92 -28.37
C ASP A 6 -13.71 -42.32 -27.30
N ARG A 7 -13.17 -43.54 -27.41
CA ARG A 7 -12.12 -44.01 -26.49
C ARG A 7 -10.83 -43.19 -26.63
N LYS A 8 -10.37 -42.92 -27.85
CA LYS A 8 -9.19 -42.05 -28.09
C LYS A 8 -9.41 -40.64 -27.62
N PHE A 9 -10.60 -40.10 -27.81
CA PHE A 9 -10.95 -38.77 -27.28
C PHE A 9 -10.86 -38.73 -25.74
N PHE A 10 -11.46 -39.76 -25.09
CA PHE A 10 -11.47 -39.86 -23.64
C PHE A 10 -10.04 -40.03 -23.06
N ASP A 11 -9.24 -40.88 -23.69
CA ASP A 11 -7.84 -41.09 -23.27
C ASP A 11 -6.99 -39.80 -23.40
N THR A 12 -7.15 -39.09 -24.51
CA THR A 12 -6.46 -37.82 -24.74
C THR A 12 -6.93 -36.73 -23.75
N PHE A 13 -8.24 -36.68 -23.52
CA PHE A 13 -8.83 -35.73 -22.57
C PHE A 13 -8.32 -35.96 -21.14
N MET A 14 -8.35 -37.23 -20.69
CA MET A 14 -7.83 -37.59 -19.36
C MET A 14 -6.33 -37.35 -19.22
N LEU A 15 -5.56 -37.59 -20.29
CA LEU A 15 -4.13 -37.29 -20.31
C LEU A 15 -3.87 -35.78 -20.17
N VAL A 16 -4.61 -34.95 -20.90
CA VAL A 16 -4.48 -33.48 -20.81
C VAL A 16 -4.88 -32.98 -19.42
N LEU A 17 -5.99 -33.48 -18.88
CA LEU A 17 -6.41 -33.16 -17.50
C LEU A 17 -5.33 -33.56 -16.47
N GLY A 18 -4.77 -34.75 -16.61
CA GLY A 18 -3.70 -35.23 -15.73
C GLY A 18 -2.46 -34.33 -15.78
N ILE A 19 -2.04 -33.91 -16.98
CA ILE A 19 -0.91 -32.97 -17.16
C ILE A 19 -1.22 -31.62 -16.53
N LEU A 20 -2.40 -31.06 -16.76
CA LEU A 20 -2.82 -29.78 -16.17
C LEU A 20 -2.83 -29.84 -14.65
N ALA A 21 -3.38 -30.91 -14.08
CA ALA A 21 -3.39 -31.11 -12.63
C ALA A 21 -1.95 -31.22 -12.08
N ALA A 22 -1.07 -31.97 -12.73
CA ALA A 22 0.32 -32.10 -12.32
C ALA A 22 1.08 -30.77 -12.38
N VAL A 23 0.88 -29.99 -13.44
CA VAL A 23 1.45 -28.64 -13.59
C VAL A 23 0.93 -27.71 -12.48
N THR A 24 -0.37 -27.73 -12.20
CA THR A 24 -0.95 -26.90 -11.14
C THR A 24 -0.37 -27.23 -9.77
N ILE A 25 -0.28 -28.51 -9.45
CA ILE A 25 0.35 -28.95 -8.18
C ILE A 25 1.81 -28.53 -8.13
N GLY A 26 2.54 -28.71 -9.22
CA GLY A 26 3.95 -28.29 -9.31
C GLY A 26 4.13 -26.78 -9.08
N LEU A 27 3.28 -25.95 -9.66
CA LEU A 27 3.30 -24.51 -9.47
C LEU A 27 2.97 -24.10 -8.01
N ILE A 28 2.02 -24.76 -7.37
CA ILE A 28 1.66 -24.52 -5.96
C ILE A 28 2.84 -24.86 -5.06
N VAL A 29 3.47 -26.02 -5.26
CA VAL A 29 4.64 -26.42 -4.48
C VAL A 29 5.81 -25.46 -4.69
N LEU A 30 6.09 -25.08 -5.95
CA LEU A 30 7.14 -24.12 -6.28
C LEU A 30 6.87 -22.74 -5.64
N ALA A 31 5.63 -22.27 -5.72
CA ALA A 31 5.22 -21.01 -5.08
C ALA A 31 5.40 -21.07 -3.57
N GLY A 32 5.07 -22.18 -2.92
CA GLY A 32 5.30 -22.40 -1.50
C GLY A 32 6.80 -22.32 -1.13
N ILE A 33 7.65 -23.01 -1.87
CA ILE A 33 9.10 -23.01 -1.64
C ILE A 33 9.70 -21.61 -1.82
N ILE A 34 9.28 -20.89 -2.86
CA ILE A 34 9.75 -19.51 -3.12
C ILE A 34 9.26 -18.58 -2.01
N SER A 35 7.98 -18.69 -1.62
CA SER A 35 7.39 -17.87 -0.57
C SER A 35 8.10 -18.04 0.76
N ASP A 36 8.34 -19.29 1.20
CA ASP A 36 9.02 -19.58 2.47
C ASP A 36 10.46 -19.06 2.48
N ASN A 37 11.20 -19.25 1.40
CA ASN A 37 12.57 -18.76 1.28
C ASN A 37 12.64 -17.23 1.21
N THR A 38 11.70 -16.61 0.50
CA THR A 38 11.64 -15.15 0.35
C THR A 38 11.18 -14.49 1.65
N ALA A 39 10.13 -15.01 2.27
CA ALA A 39 9.60 -14.49 3.53
C ALA A 39 10.65 -14.55 4.65
N LYS A 40 11.39 -15.66 4.79
CA LYS A 40 12.46 -15.79 5.78
C LYS A 40 13.56 -14.76 5.55
N ARG A 41 14.04 -14.58 4.33
CA ARG A 41 15.07 -13.60 4.02
C ARG A 41 14.62 -12.16 4.28
N PHE A 42 13.38 -11.80 3.86
CA PHE A 42 12.87 -10.45 4.04
C PHE A 42 12.48 -10.10 5.48
N ILE A 43 12.12 -11.08 6.31
CA ILE A 43 11.71 -10.85 7.69
C ILE A 43 12.90 -10.89 8.65
N GLU A 44 13.84 -11.82 8.43
CA GLU A 44 14.98 -12.01 9.33
C GLU A 44 16.17 -11.09 9.03
N GLU A 45 16.35 -10.67 7.77
CA GLU A 45 17.55 -9.93 7.36
C GLU A 45 17.33 -8.41 7.21
N ASP A 46 16.10 -7.89 7.37
CA ASP A 46 15.86 -6.45 7.29
C ASP A 46 15.91 -5.80 8.68
N PRO A 47 17.06 -5.22 9.07
CA PRO A 47 17.22 -4.59 10.39
C PRO A 47 16.24 -3.42 10.59
N LEU A 48 15.83 -2.74 9.51
CA LEU A 48 14.87 -1.63 9.57
C LEU A 48 13.47 -2.13 9.95
N LYS A 49 13.07 -3.29 9.47
CA LYS A 49 11.76 -3.87 9.85
C LYS A 49 11.75 -4.37 11.29
N ARG A 50 12.85 -4.91 11.77
CA ARG A 50 12.97 -5.31 13.17
C ARG A 50 12.86 -4.10 14.09
N GLU A 51 13.61 -3.04 13.79
CA GLU A 51 13.59 -1.81 14.56
C GLU A 51 12.19 -1.16 14.56
N GLN A 52 11.54 -1.07 13.40
CA GLN A 52 10.15 -0.58 13.30
C GLN A 52 9.16 -1.45 14.07
N THR A 53 9.35 -2.77 14.05
CA THR A 53 8.47 -3.68 14.79
C THR A 53 8.70 -3.51 16.30
N GLU A 54 9.92 -3.44 16.76
CA GLU A 54 10.27 -3.20 18.17
C GLU A 54 9.70 -1.86 18.65
N GLN A 55 9.79 -0.80 17.85
CA GLN A 55 9.18 0.50 18.17
C GLN A 55 7.66 0.41 18.28
N ARG A 56 7.00 -0.36 17.41
CA ARG A 56 5.53 -0.52 17.40
C ARG A 56 5.01 -1.34 18.57
N ILE A 57 5.77 -2.32 19.04
CA ILE A 57 5.40 -3.16 20.19
C ILE A 57 6.04 -2.68 21.50
N ALA A 58 6.80 -1.59 21.48
CA ALA A 58 7.39 -1.01 22.67
C ALA A 58 6.30 -0.68 23.69
N PRO A 59 6.46 -1.02 24.97
CA PRO A 59 5.47 -0.69 25.98
C PRO A 59 5.21 0.80 26.04
N VAL A 60 3.94 1.19 25.99
CA VAL A 60 3.53 2.60 26.04
C VAL A 60 3.79 3.26 27.39
N ALA A 61 3.93 2.44 28.43
CA ALA A 61 4.21 2.91 29.79
C ALA A 61 5.21 2.00 30.48
N ARG A 62 6.12 2.58 31.23
CA ARG A 62 7.00 1.89 32.16
C ARG A 62 6.68 2.37 33.57
N VAL A 63 6.65 1.44 34.52
CA VAL A 63 6.32 1.76 35.91
C VAL A 63 7.61 2.14 36.64
N ALA A 64 7.63 3.32 37.24
CA ALA A 64 8.68 3.71 38.15
C ALA A 64 8.55 2.93 39.47
N VAL A 65 9.56 2.18 39.82
CA VAL A 65 9.58 1.44 41.09
C VAL A 65 10.35 2.24 42.15
N ALA A 66 9.72 2.50 43.27
CA ALA A 66 10.38 3.20 44.36
C ALA A 66 11.62 2.44 44.84
N GLY A 67 12.77 3.11 44.94
CA GLY A 67 14.03 2.53 45.36
C GLY A 67 14.88 1.89 44.27
N GLN A 68 14.45 1.93 43.00
CA GLN A 68 15.29 1.52 41.88
C GLN A 68 15.74 2.72 41.03
N ASP A 69 16.85 2.53 40.28
CA ASP A 69 17.30 3.53 39.33
C ASP A 69 16.28 3.58 38.16
N ASN A 70 15.52 4.66 38.12
CA ASN A 70 14.53 4.95 37.11
C ASN A 70 15.05 5.84 35.97
N SER A 71 16.37 6.02 35.86
CA SER A 71 16.99 6.88 34.81
C SER A 71 16.61 6.38 33.38
N ALA A 72 16.42 5.09 33.20
CA ALA A 72 15.93 4.50 31.93
C ALA A 72 14.44 4.78 31.66
N LEU A 73 13.71 5.35 32.62
CA LEU A 73 12.32 5.79 32.47
C LEU A 73 12.21 7.27 32.05
N ALA A 74 13.31 8.02 32.14
CA ALA A 74 13.34 9.29 31.46
C ALA A 74 12.98 9.03 29.99
N ALA A 75 11.82 9.54 29.57
CA ALA A 75 11.44 9.46 28.15
C ALA A 75 12.66 9.90 27.35
N PRO A 76 13.11 9.12 26.34
CA PRO A 76 14.09 9.64 25.41
C PRO A 76 13.52 10.99 25.00
N ALA A 77 14.27 12.08 25.28
CA ALA A 77 13.86 13.41 24.85
C ALA A 77 13.43 13.22 23.42
N ALA A 78 12.15 13.49 23.13
CA ALA A 78 11.56 13.22 21.82
C ALA A 78 12.59 13.73 20.83
N ALA A 79 13.22 12.83 20.08
CA ALA A 79 14.18 13.21 19.07
C ALA A 79 13.44 14.30 18.30
N PRO A 80 14.02 15.51 18.13
CA PRO A 80 13.32 16.58 17.44
C PRO A 80 12.79 15.94 16.18
N ALA A 81 11.46 15.90 16.05
CA ALA A 81 10.82 15.28 14.89
C ALA A 81 11.58 15.86 13.71
N ALA A 82 12.35 15.03 13.02
CA ALA A 82 13.20 15.49 11.92
C ALA A 82 12.26 16.33 11.08
N ALA A 83 12.54 17.63 10.97
CA ALA A 83 11.62 18.56 10.34
C ALA A 83 11.22 17.93 9.03
N ALA A 84 9.94 17.50 8.93
CA ALA A 84 9.50 16.70 7.82
C ALA A 84 9.74 17.53 6.57
N THR A 85 10.73 17.13 5.78
CA THR A 85 11.12 17.86 4.57
C THR A 85 10.01 17.71 3.57
N ASP A 86 9.58 18.80 2.97
CA ASP A 86 8.57 18.76 1.92
C ASP A 86 9.08 17.97 0.72
N LEU A 87 8.32 16.98 0.32
CA LEU A 87 8.65 16.10 -0.80
C LEU A 87 8.07 16.66 -2.11
N PRO A 88 8.76 16.43 -3.23
CA PRO A 88 8.24 16.76 -4.56
C PRO A 88 6.92 16.03 -4.83
N GLY A 89 5.98 16.71 -5.50
CA GLY A 89 4.63 16.18 -5.77
C GLY A 89 4.64 14.88 -6.56
N GLU A 90 5.52 14.74 -7.56
CA GLU A 90 5.68 13.51 -8.32
C GLU A 90 6.10 12.34 -7.43
N GLN A 91 7.04 12.56 -6.53
CA GLN A 91 7.51 11.51 -5.62
C GLN A 91 6.40 11.03 -4.68
N VAL A 92 5.65 11.96 -4.10
CA VAL A 92 4.52 11.63 -3.22
C VAL A 92 3.43 10.91 -4.02
N TYR A 93 3.11 11.39 -5.22
CA TYR A 93 2.16 10.74 -6.10
C TYR A 93 2.54 9.28 -6.38
N GLN A 94 3.78 9.03 -6.78
CA GLN A 94 4.26 7.69 -7.10
C GLN A 94 4.24 6.74 -5.90
N GLN A 95 4.61 7.25 -4.72
CA GLN A 95 4.73 6.42 -3.52
C GLN A 95 3.39 6.12 -2.83
N VAL A 96 2.42 7.02 -2.95
CA VAL A 96 1.19 6.99 -2.14
C VAL A 96 -0.07 7.03 -3.00
N CYS A 97 -0.22 8.09 -3.82
CA CYS A 97 -1.50 8.39 -4.46
C CYS A 97 -1.83 7.44 -5.62
N THR A 98 -0.79 6.93 -6.32
CA THR A 98 -0.92 6.03 -7.48
C THR A 98 -1.72 4.78 -7.15
N ALA A 99 -1.63 4.27 -5.93
CA ALA A 99 -2.34 3.06 -5.50
C ALA A 99 -3.85 3.13 -5.78
N CYS A 100 -4.45 4.30 -5.58
CA CYS A 100 -5.87 4.51 -5.84
C CYS A 100 -6.11 5.32 -7.11
N HIS A 101 -5.37 6.41 -7.32
CA HIS A 101 -5.59 7.35 -8.41
C HIS A 101 -4.94 6.93 -9.75
N GLY A 102 -4.06 5.93 -9.75
CA GLY A 102 -3.50 5.37 -10.98
C GLY A 102 -4.51 4.52 -11.77
N ALA A 103 -5.31 3.73 -11.08
CA ALA A 103 -6.23 2.76 -11.67
C ALA A 103 -7.70 2.97 -11.30
N ALA A 104 -8.08 4.14 -10.75
CA ALA A 104 -9.43 4.46 -10.29
C ALA A 104 -10.00 3.47 -9.25
N VAL A 105 -9.15 3.00 -8.33
CA VAL A 105 -9.54 2.03 -7.29
C VAL A 105 -10.45 2.72 -6.27
N ALA A 106 -11.44 1.99 -5.75
CA ALA A 106 -12.36 2.43 -4.69
C ALA A 106 -13.08 3.77 -4.98
N GLY A 107 -13.34 4.07 -6.25
CA GLY A 107 -14.04 5.30 -6.66
C GLY A 107 -13.14 6.54 -6.71
N ALA A 108 -11.83 6.39 -6.57
CA ALA A 108 -10.89 7.48 -6.75
C ALA A 108 -10.88 7.97 -8.21
N PRO A 109 -10.84 9.28 -8.47
CA PRO A 109 -10.71 9.79 -9.82
C PRO A 109 -9.33 9.43 -10.39
N LYS A 110 -9.31 8.81 -11.56
CA LYS A 110 -8.06 8.46 -12.23
C LYS A 110 -7.28 9.72 -12.62
N THR A 111 -5.99 9.72 -12.35
CA THR A 111 -5.11 10.82 -12.80
C THR A 111 -5.13 10.93 -14.32
N GLY A 112 -5.28 12.14 -14.85
CA GLY A 112 -5.39 12.40 -16.27
C GLY A 112 -6.81 12.28 -16.85
N ASP A 113 -7.79 11.76 -16.10
CA ASP A 113 -9.19 11.69 -16.54
C ASP A 113 -9.92 13.01 -16.30
N LYS A 114 -10.01 13.82 -17.35
CA LYS A 114 -10.68 15.13 -17.31
C LYS A 114 -12.12 15.05 -16.79
N ALA A 115 -12.90 14.10 -17.28
CA ALA A 115 -14.32 14.00 -16.92
C ALA A 115 -14.49 13.67 -15.43
N ALA A 116 -13.60 12.84 -14.86
CA ALA A 116 -13.60 12.56 -13.44
C ALA A 116 -13.13 13.75 -12.60
N TRP A 117 -12.20 14.56 -13.09
CA TRP A 117 -11.62 15.65 -12.32
C TRP A 117 -12.38 16.97 -12.43
N GLU A 118 -13.02 17.26 -13.55
CA GLU A 118 -13.71 18.55 -13.81
C GLU A 118 -14.69 18.95 -12.69
N PRO A 119 -15.62 18.08 -12.23
CA PRO A 119 -16.54 18.45 -11.16
C PRO A 119 -15.87 18.62 -9.78
N ARG A 120 -14.64 18.09 -9.63
CA ARG A 120 -13.85 18.26 -8.42
C ARG A 120 -13.05 19.55 -8.46
N ILE A 121 -12.44 19.86 -9.59
CA ILE A 121 -11.70 21.12 -9.82
C ILE A 121 -12.64 22.32 -9.67
N ALA A 122 -13.90 22.19 -10.08
CA ALA A 122 -14.91 23.24 -9.92
C ALA A 122 -15.19 23.63 -8.46
N GLN A 123 -14.82 22.77 -7.48
CA GLN A 123 -14.95 23.07 -6.05
C GLN A 123 -13.81 23.97 -5.52
N GLY A 124 -12.78 24.21 -6.32
CA GLY A 124 -11.61 25.01 -5.98
C GLY A 124 -10.47 24.19 -5.38
N ILE A 125 -9.25 24.70 -5.60
CA ILE A 125 -8.01 24.02 -5.20
C ILE A 125 -7.91 23.85 -3.68
N ASP A 126 -8.38 24.84 -2.90
CA ASP A 126 -8.33 24.79 -1.44
C ASP A 126 -9.19 23.62 -0.90
N THR A 127 -10.35 23.38 -1.53
CA THR A 127 -11.20 22.25 -1.17
C THR A 127 -10.54 20.92 -1.48
N LEU A 128 -9.87 20.82 -2.63
CA LEU A 128 -9.14 19.62 -3.01
C LEU A 128 -7.97 19.33 -2.06
N ASN A 129 -7.20 20.35 -1.72
CA ASN A 129 -6.10 20.25 -0.77
C ASN A 129 -6.62 19.80 0.61
N LYS A 130 -7.69 20.43 1.09
CA LYS A 130 -8.32 20.05 2.35
C LYS A 130 -8.76 18.59 2.36
N HIS A 131 -9.43 18.12 1.30
CA HIS A 131 -9.86 16.72 1.17
C HIS A 131 -8.67 15.76 1.13
N ALA A 132 -7.57 16.14 0.52
CA ALA A 132 -6.37 15.31 0.47
C ALA A 132 -5.66 15.22 1.83
N ILE A 133 -5.64 16.31 2.61
CA ILE A 133 -4.99 16.39 3.91
C ILE A 133 -5.84 15.72 5.00
N GLU A 134 -7.12 16.10 5.09
CA GLU A 134 -8.03 15.67 6.17
C GLU A 134 -8.75 14.35 5.86
N GLY A 135 -8.71 13.92 4.58
CA GLY A 135 -9.51 12.82 4.08
C GLY A 135 -10.89 13.27 3.62
N PHE A 136 -11.55 12.44 2.84
CA PHE A 136 -12.85 12.76 2.27
C PHE A 136 -13.72 11.52 2.10
N GLN A 137 -14.96 11.59 2.61
CA GLN A 137 -16.00 10.59 2.35
C GLN A 137 -16.92 11.10 1.26
N GLY A 138 -16.73 10.58 0.05
CA GLY A 138 -17.58 10.87 -1.11
C GLY A 138 -18.66 9.82 -1.34
N LYS A 139 -19.53 10.07 -2.33
CA LYS A 139 -20.54 9.08 -2.77
C LYS A 139 -19.90 7.87 -3.45
N ALA A 140 -18.77 8.05 -4.11
CA ALA A 140 -18.07 7.01 -4.87
C ALA A 140 -17.10 6.20 -4.01
N GLY A 141 -16.68 6.70 -2.85
CA GLY A 141 -15.72 6.02 -1.98
C GLY A 141 -15.13 6.92 -0.91
N TYR A 142 -14.16 6.38 -0.19
CA TYR A 142 -13.46 7.06 0.89
C TYR A 142 -11.99 7.28 0.54
N MET A 143 -11.52 8.52 0.70
CA MET A 143 -10.12 8.89 0.62
C MET A 143 -9.58 9.08 2.05
N PRO A 144 -8.61 8.27 2.50
CA PRO A 144 -8.02 8.45 3.82
C PRO A 144 -7.17 9.73 3.89
N PRO A 145 -7.02 10.33 5.08
CA PRO A 145 -6.15 11.48 5.29
C PRO A 145 -4.74 11.21 4.73
N LYS A 146 -4.22 12.14 3.94
CA LYS A 146 -2.88 12.08 3.34
C LYS A 146 -2.59 10.76 2.59
N GLY A 147 -3.65 10.14 2.00
CA GLY A 147 -3.54 8.84 1.34
C GLY A 147 -3.18 7.68 2.30
N GLY A 148 -3.38 7.85 3.61
CA GLY A 148 -3.00 6.88 4.65
C GLY A 148 -1.58 7.08 5.21
N ARG A 149 -0.82 8.07 4.74
CA ARG A 149 0.54 8.41 5.17
C ARG A 149 0.55 9.66 6.06
N THR A 150 0.26 9.48 7.33
CA THR A 150 0.16 10.58 8.32
C THR A 150 1.49 11.26 8.62
N ASP A 151 2.59 10.66 8.23
CA ASP A 151 3.95 11.19 8.34
C ASP A 151 4.30 12.25 7.28
N LEU A 152 3.50 12.36 6.21
CA LEU A 152 3.70 13.39 5.19
C LEU A 152 3.33 14.78 5.73
N THR A 153 4.11 15.79 5.35
CA THR A 153 3.73 17.19 5.57
C THR A 153 2.53 17.55 4.73
N ASP A 154 1.75 18.52 5.17
CA ASP A 154 0.62 19.04 4.39
C ASP A 154 1.10 19.59 3.05
N GLN A 155 2.28 20.27 3.04
CA GLN A 155 2.86 20.78 1.81
C GLN A 155 3.22 19.66 0.82
N SER A 156 3.76 18.54 1.27
CA SER A 156 4.03 17.38 0.42
C SER A 156 2.76 16.84 -0.24
N VAL A 157 1.64 16.83 0.49
CA VAL A 157 0.34 16.42 -0.05
C VAL A 157 -0.18 17.43 -1.06
N ILE A 158 -0.06 18.74 -0.78
CA ILE A 158 -0.43 19.81 -1.71
C ILE A 158 0.36 19.68 -3.02
N ASN A 159 1.68 19.51 -2.93
CA ASN A 159 2.53 19.29 -4.11
C ASN A 159 2.05 18.09 -4.95
N ALA A 160 1.59 17.02 -4.31
CA ALA A 160 1.05 15.85 -5.02
C ALA A 160 -0.29 16.15 -5.69
N VAL A 161 -1.17 16.91 -5.05
CA VAL A 161 -2.44 17.36 -5.67
C VAL A 161 -2.16 18.20 -6.90
N GLU A 162 -1.25 19.16 -6.81
CA GLU A 162 -0.83 20.00 -7.95
C GLU A 162 -0.26 19.16 -9.09
N HIS A 163 0.61 18.19 -8.78
CA HIS A 163 1.16 17.26 -9.76
C HIS A 163 0.06 16.47 -10.48
N MET A 164 -0.95 15.98 -9.76
CA MET A 164 -2.08 15.24 -10.36
C MET A 164 -2.94 16.14 -11.24
N LEU A 165 -3.22 17.38 -10.81
CA LEU A 165 -4.01 18.34 -11.58
C LEU A 165 -3.30 18.79 -12.86
N ALA A 166 -1.98 18.91 -12.83
CA ALA A 166 -1.18 19.24 -14.03
C ALA A 166 -1.29 18.16 -15.13
N GLN A 167 -1.70 16.94 -14.78
CA GLN A 167 -1.90 15.85 -15.74
C GLN A 167 -3.33 15.77 -16.28
N VAL A 168 -4.26 16.58 -15.77
CA VAL A 168 -5.64 16.65 -16.26
C VAL A 168 -5.67 17.52 -17.51
N LYS A 169 -5.87 16.90 -18.69
CA LYS A 169 -5.86 17.56 -20.01
C LYS A 169 -7.25 17.57 -20.64
#